data_819cd29cc45fe0e6894eedaa14e71fbb
#
_entry.id   819cd29cc45fe0e6894eedaa14e71fbb
#
_cell.length_a   1.000
_cell.length_b   1.000
_cell.length_c   1.000
_cell.angle_alpha   90.00
_cell.angle_beta   90.00
_cell.angle_gamma   90.00
#
_symmetry.space_group_name_H-M   'P 1'
#
loop_
_entity.id
_entity.type
_entity.pdbx_description
1 polymer ?
#
loop_
_entity_poly.entity_id
_entity_poly.type
_entity_poly.pdbx_seq_one_letter_code
_entity_poly.pdbx_strand_id
1 'polypeptide(L)'
;MALQLLAAASLSYEVASIARQPRSPRAAVRAAAAATSFDLAAYMEEKRLLTESVLDASLSSTCPETDLIVESMRYSLMAGGKRVRPMLCYAATEMFGGSLEASSPTAVALEMIHTMSLIHDDLPAMDNDDFRRGKPTNHVLYGDDVAILAGDAMLSTAFEYVAKNTKGVPAERVVTVLAMLGQCVGPVGLAGGQVLDLKSEGKSDVGLDTLAWIHTHKTAALLKAAVATGAVLAGATDAEVAKCEEYALKIGLAFQVADDILDVTASTEELGKTAGKDLDADKTTYPKLMGLDKSKEYAAAAAQFARAILRTRAQISDGARSHPPGRYAKQLVTEAKECLADFGDRAAPLNGLADYIIQRKN
;
A
#
# COMPACT_ATOMS: atom_id res chain seq x y z
N MET A 1 61.94 31.44 20.10
CA MET A 1 62.37 31.53 21.53
C MET A 1 61.33 30.80 22.34
N ALA A 2 61.81 29.71 22.77
CA ALA A 2 61.84 29.04 24.09
C ALA A 2 60.48 28.42 24.49
N LEU A 3 60.32 27.13 24.49
CA LEU A 3 60.90 25.98 25.26
C LEU A 3 60.60 26.04 26.76
N GLN A 4 60.10 24.86 27.20
CA GLN A 4 60.19 24.29 28.55
C GLN A 4 58.89 24.30 29.36
N LEU A 5 58.43 23.31 30.13
CA LEU A 5 58.97 21.95 30.49
C LEU A 5 57.84 21.18 31.21
N LEU A 6 57.79 19.91 31.00
CA LEU A 6 57.35 18.79 31.82
C LEU A 6 57.17 18.99 33.33
N ALA A 7 56.08 18.44 33.89
CA ALA A 7 56.15 17.70 35.15
C ALA A 7 55.11 16.57 35.20
N ALA A 8 55.56 15.36 35.40
CA ALA A 8 54.77 14.15 35.62
C ALA A 8 54.22 14.13 37.06
N ALA A 9 52.97 13.70 37.19
CA ALA A 9 52.44 13.21 38.47
C ALA A 9 51.76 11.87 38.25
N SER A 10 52.45 10.82 38.70
CA SER A 10 51.94 9.48 38.87
C SER A 10 50.90 9.44 39.97
N LEU A 11 49.68 9.02 39.67
CA LEU A 11 48.68 8.63 40.66
C LEU A 11 48.37 7.13 40.47
N SER A 12 48.84 6.38 41.48
CA SER A 12 48.54 4.97 41.68
C SER A 12 47.04 4.79 41.92
N TYR A 13 46.36 4.00 41.08
CA TYR A 13 45.02 3.55 41.36
C TYR A 13 45.05 2.20 42.05
N GLU A 14 44.61 2.18 43.31
CA GLU A 14 44.29 0.96 44.06
C GLU A 14 43.10 0.26 43.42
N VAL A 15 43.31 -0.99 43.02
CA VAL A 15 42.24 -1.88 42.52
C VAL A 15 41.51 -2.44 43.73
N ALA A 16 40.35 -1.85 44.05
CA ALA A 16 39.41 -2.45 45.01
C ALA A 16 38.71 -3.63 44.33
N SER A 17 39.01 -4.84 44.79
CA SER A 17 38.34 -6.08 44.45
C SER A 17 36.87 -6.04 44.93
N ILE A 18 35.92 -5.81 44.00
CA ILE A 18 34.49 -6.01 44.29
C ILE A 18 34.16 -7.45 43.91
N ALA A 19 33.92 -8.26 44.92
CA ALA A 19 33.45 -9.65 44.82
C ALA A 19 32.12 -9.68 44.00
N ARG A 20 32.14 -10.37 42.87
CA ARG A 20 30.92 -10.69 42.09
C ARG A 20 30.09 -11.70 42.85
N GLN A 21 28.92 -11.28 43.35
CA GLN A 21 27.90 -12.22 43.76
C GLN A 21 27.27 -12.88 42.51
N PRO A 22 27.02 -14.19 42.52
CA PRO A 22 26.39 -14.87 41.39
C PRO A 22 24.91 -14.47 41.31
N ARG A 23 24.55 -13.79 40.24
CA ARG A 23 23.15 -13.52 39.89
C ARG A 23 22.47 -14.85 39.54
N SER A 24 21.37 -15.18 40.22
CA SER A 24 20.63 -16.41 40.03
C SER A 24 20.07 -16.47 38.58
N PRO A 25 20.06 -17.66 37.93
CA PRO A 25 19.55 -17.80 36.56
C PRO A 25 18.06 -17.46 36.39
N ARG A 26 17.30 -17.34 37.49
CA ARG A 26 15.85 -17.02 37.45
C ARG A 26 15.51 -15.55 37.19
N ALA A 27 16.44 -14.61 37.36
CA ALA A 27 16.22 -13.20 37.07
C ALA A 27 16.43 -12.87 35.60
N ALA A 28 17.27 -13.61 34.88
CA ALA A 28 17.48 -13.42 33.45
C ALA A 28 16.34 -13.96 32.57
N VAL A 29 15.61 -14.96 33.05
CA VAL A 29 14.44 -15.54 32.31
C VAL A 29 13.19 -14.69 32.44
N ARG A 30 13.08 -13.82 33.45
CA ARG A 30 11.91 -12.93 33.63
C ARG A 30 11.98 -11.61 32.88
N ALA A 31 13.14 -11.22 32.38
CA ALA A 31 13.30 -10.00 31.56
C ALA A 31 13.11 -10.25 30.06
N ALA A 32 12.98 -11.52 29.63
CA ALA A 32 12.76 -11.91 28.24
C ALA A 32 11.29 -12.20 27.88
N ALA A 33 10.34 -11.87 28.75
CA ALA A 33 8.92 -12.22 28.57
C ALA A 33 7.99 -11.00 28.64
N ALA A 34 8.37 -9.92 27.98
CA ALA A 34 7.43 -8.89 27.60
C ALA A 34 7.81 -8.41 26.19
N ALA A 35 7.71 -9.29 25.21
CA ALA A 35 7.48 -8.85 23.85
C ALA A 35 6.11 -8.20 23.87
N THR A 36 6.05 -6.88 23.96
CA THR A 36 4.81 -6.12 23.74
C THR A 36 4.29 -6.54 22.38
N SER A 37 3.14 -7.19 22.32
CA SER A 37 2.48 -7.52 21.06
C SER A 37 2.34 -6.23 20.27
N PHE A 38 2.74 -6.23 18.99
CA PHE A 38 2.59 -5.08 18.10
C PHE A 38 1.12 -4.63 18.08
N ASP A 39 0.85 -3.38 18.45
CA ASP A 39 -0.48 -2.78 18.41
C ASP A 39 -0.74 -2.17 17.04
N LEU A 40 -1.41 -2.95 16.19
CA LEU A 40 -1.76 -2.53 14.84
C LEU A 40 -2.70 -1.30 14.84
N ALA A 41 -3.66 -1.23 15.77
CA ALA A 41 -4.63 -0.14 15.78
C ALA A 41 -3.97 1.20 16.12
N ALA A 42 -3.10 1.20 17.12
CA ALA A 42 -2.30 2.38 17.48
C ALA A 42 -1.36 2.79 16.34
N TYR A 43 -0.70 1.82 15.67
CA TYR A 43 0.16 2.07 14.52
C TYR A 43 -0.61 2.70 13.34
N MET A 44 -1.75 2.13 12.98
CA MET A 44 -2.57 2.65 11.88
C MET A 44 -3.06 4.07 12.16
N GLU A 45 -3.49 4.36 13.37
CA GLU A 45 -3.95 5.70 13.75
C GLU A 45 -2.80 6.72 13.71
N GLU A 46 -1.62 6.37 14.22
CA GLU A 46 -0.42 7.22 14.13
C GLU A 46 -0.08 7.55 12.68
N LYS A 47 -0.01 6.54 11.79
CA LYS A 47 0.35 6.74 10.39
C LYS A 47 -0.75 7.45 9.61
N ARG A 48 -2.03 7.25 9.98
CA ARG A 48 -3.15 8.02 9.43
C ARG A 48 -3.01 9.51 9.74
N LEU A 49 -2.79 9.85 11.00
CA LEU A 49 -2.62 11.25 11.44
C LEU A 49 -1.40 11.92 10.78
N LEU A 50 -0.27 11.20 10.70
CA LEU A 50 0.91 11.67 9.98
C LEU A 50 0.57 11.94 8.50
N THR A 51 -0.10 11.01 7.85
CA THR A 51 -0.50 11.16 6.44
C THR A 51 -1.41 12.37 6.24
N GLU A 52 -2.47 12.52 7.05
CA GLU A 52 -3.42 13.62 6.95
C GLU A 52 -2.72 14.98 7.13
N SER A 53 -1.80 15.10 8.08
CA SER A 53 -1.02 16.31 8.30
C SER A 53 -0.17 16.70 7.10
N VAL A 54 0.52 15.73 6.47
CA VAL A 54 1.36 15.99 5.30
C VAL A 54 0.52 16.27 4.06
N LEU A 55 -0.61 15.55 3.87
CA LEU A 55 -1.57 15.80 2.78
C LEU A 55 -2.12 17.23 2.84
N ASP A 56 -2.55 17.67 4.01
CA ASP A 56 -3.11 19.01 4.20
C ASP A 56 -2.10 20.11 3.83
N ALA A 57 -0.83 19.91 4.19
CA ALA A 57 0.26 20.83 3.86
C ALA A 57 0.73 20.74 2.39
N SER A 58 0.37 19.70 1.67
CA SER A 58 0.93 19.41 0.34
C SER A 58 0.30 20.21 -0.81
N LEU A 59 -0.93 20.67 -0.64
CA LEU A 59 -1.70 21.38 -1.66
C LEU A 59 -2.14 22.75 -1.12
N SER A 60 -1.59 23.82 -1.69
CA SER A 60 -1.99 25.19 -1.42
C SER A 60 -2.03 26.00 -2.71
N SER A 61 -3.05 26.86 -2.85
CA SER A 61 -3.10 27.81 -3.96
C SER A 61 -2.04 28.89 -3.76
N THR A 62 -1.40 29.30 -4.84
CA THR A 62 -0.37 30.32 -4.85
C THR A 62 -0.82 31.63 -5.51
N CYS A 63 -1.97 31.61 -6.20
CA CYS A 63 -2.59 32.77 -6.83
C CYS A 63 -4.10 32.49 -7.05
N PRO A 64 -4.94 33.56 -7.16
CA PRO A 64 -6.39 33.41 -7.31
C PRO A 64 -6.82 32.57 -8.50
N GLU A 65 -6.05 32.57 -9.60
CA GLU A 65 -6.34 31.81 -10.81
C GLU A 65 -6.27 30.28 -10.59
N THR A 66 -5.59 29.83 -9.55
CA THR A 66 -5.44 28.42 -9.21
C THR A 66 -6.36 27.98 -8.06
N ASP A 67 -7.13 28.89 -7.47
CA ASP A 67 -7.98 28.60 -6.29
C ASP A 67 -8.98 27.47 -6.58
N LEU A 68 -9.70 27.54 -7.69
CA LEU A 68 -10.73 26.55 -8.05
C LEU A 68 -10.16 25.14 -8.22
N ILE A 69 -9.05 25.01 -8.96
CA ILE A 69 -8.46 23.69 -9.20
C ILE A 69 -7.86 23.10 -7.91
N VAL A 70 -7.22 23.92 -7.11
CA VAL A 70 -6.66 23.46 -5.83
C VAL A 70 -7.77 23.10 -4.84
N GLU A 71 -8.87 23.87 -4.79
CA GLU A 71 -10.05 23.53 -4.00
C GLU A 71 -10.65 22.18 -4.41
N SER A 72 -10.85 21.96 -5.72
CA SER A 72 -11.33 20.71 -6.27
C SER A 72 -10.42 19.51 -5.95
N MET A 73 -9.10 19.67 -6.11
CA MET A 73 -8.11 18.65 -5.72
C MET A 73 -8.20 18.33 -4.22
N ARG A 74 -8.19 19.37 -3.37
CA ARG A 74 -8.27 19.22 -1.91
C ARG A 74 -9.57 18.57 -1.47
N TYR A 75 -10.70 18.94 -2.08
CA TYR A 75 -11.99 18.33 -1.78
C TYR A 75 -11.94 16.80 -1.84
N SER A 76 -11.41 16.24 -2.91
CA SER A 76 -11.31 14.78 -3.08
C SER A 76 -10.20 14.17 -2.22
N LEU A 77 -9.03 14.82 -2.14
CA LEU A 77 -7.88 14.32 -1.37
C LEU A 77 -8.17 14.26 0.13
N MET A 78 -8.86 15.27 0.65
CA MET A 78 -9.20 15.40 2.08
C MET A 78 -10.57 14.80 2.42
N ALA A 79 -11.23 14.11 1.50
CA ALA A 79 -12.53 13.44 1.73
C ALA A 79 -12.46 12.27 2.72
N GLY A 80 -11.32 12.03 3.34
CA GLY A 80 -11.07 10.92 4.26
C GLY A 80 -10.57 9.67 3.55
N GLY A 81 -10.60 8.55 4.27
CA GLY A 81 -10.11 7.26 3.79
C GLY A 81 -9.16 6.60 4.78
N LYS A 82 -8.86 5.31 4.56
CA LYS A 82 -8.05 4.51 5.47
C LYS A 82 -6.55 4.74 5.31
N ARG A 83 -6.12 5.45 4.28
CA ARG A 83 -4.71 5.78 3.98
C ARG A 83 -3.76 4.55 3.97
N VAL A 84 -4.25 3.43 3.50
CA VAL A 84 -3.50 2.15 3.53
C VAL A 84 -2.23 2.21 2.69
N ARG A 85 -2.24 2.86 1.52
CA ARG A 85 -1.07 2.99 0.65
C ARG A 85 0.07 3.77 1.29
N PRO A 86 -0.17 4.96 1.87
CA PRO A 86 0.81 5.65 2.71
C PRO A 86 1.35 4.78 3.84
N MET A 87 0.48 4.08 4.58
CA MET A 87 0.88 3.21 5.70
C MET A 87 1.79 2.08 5.25
N LEU A 88 1.54 1.46 4.10
CA LEU A 88 2.40 0.43 3.51
C LEU A 88 3.78 0.99 3.15
N CYS A 89 3.84 2.21 2.60
CA CYS A 89 5.10 2.89 2.30
C CYS A 89 5.89 3.15 3.59
N TYR A 90 5.26 3.70 4.62
CA TYR A 90 5.90 3.92 5.92
C TYR A 90 6.37 2.62 6.55
N ALA A 91 5.54 1.59 6.58
CA ALA A 91 5.87 0.30 7.18
C ALA A 91 7.08 -0.37 6.48
N ALA A 92 7.15 -0.27 5.15
CA ALA A 92 8.31 -0.75 4.42
C ALA A 92 9.57 0.09 4.71
N THR A 93 9.43 1.41 4.81
CA THR A 93 10.54 2.29 5.18
C THR A 93 11.08 1.96 6.57
N GLU A 94 10.21 1.78 7.56
CA GLU A 94 10.59 1.42 8.93
C GLU A 94 11.24 0.02 9.01
N MET A 95 10.76 -0.94 8.22
CA MET A 95 11.32 -2.30 8.16
C MET A 95 12.80 -2.30 7.80
N PHE A 96 13.24 -1.38 6.94
CA PHE A 96 14.64 -1.19 6.54
C PHE A 96 15.38 -0.11 7.33
N GLY A 97 14.76 0.45 8.39
CA GLY A 97 15.37 1.46 9.25
C GLY A 97 15.50 2.84 8.61
N GLY A 98 14.68 3.12 7.59
CA GLY A 98 14.64 4.42 6.92
C GLY A 98 13.87 5.49 7.71
N SER A 99 14.01 6.75 7.30
CA SER A 99 13.32 7.89 7.90
C SER A 99 11.91 8.08 7.33
N LEU A 100 10.92 8.23 8.21
CA LEU A 100 9.55 8.57 7.81
C LEU A 100 9.48 9.95 7.13
N GLU A 101 10.31 10.90 7.56
CA GLU A 101 10.41 12.21 6.92
C GLU A 101 10.84 12.09 5.45
N ALA A 102 11.82 11.22 5.17
CA ALA A 102 12.28 10.98 3.81
C ALA A 102 11.26 10.26 2.93
N SER A 103 10.41 9.39 3.49
CA SER A 103 9.38 8.65 2.75
C SER A 103 8.02 9.35 2.69
N SER A 104 7.76 10.35 3.53
CA SER A 104 6.49 11.09 3.55
C SER A 104 6.11 11.69 2.19
N PRO A 105 7.02 12.30 1.41
CA PRO A 105 6.65 12.79 0.08
C PRO A 105 6.13 11.70 -0.86
N THR A 106 6.73 10.52 -0.81
CA THR A 106 6.28 9.37 -1.62
C THR A 106 4.97 8.78 -1.09
N ALA A 107 4.80 8.68 0.23
CA ALA A 107 3.55 8.25 0.85
C ALA A 107 2.37 9.14 0.46
N VAL A 108 2.56 10.45 0.47
CA VAL A 108 1.56 11.45 0.02
C VAL A 108 1.30 11.33 -1.48
N ALA A 109 2.34 11.19 -2.30
CA ALA A 109 2.19 11.02 -3.75
C ALA A 109 1.37 9.76 -4.11
N LEU A 110 1.55 8.65 -3.39
CA LEU A 110 0.74 7.45 -3.55
C LEU A 110 -0.75 7.69 -3.27
N GLU A 111 -1.07 8.51 -2.28
CA GLU A 111 -2.46 8.87 -1.99
C GLU A 111 -3.02 9.87 -3.00
N MET A 112 -2.20 10.82 -3.49
CA MET A 112 -2.56 11.72 -4.60
C MET A 112 -2.89 10.92 -5.86
N ILE A 113 -2.03 9.97 -6.26
CA ILE A 113 -2.25 9.09 -7.40
C ILE A 113 -3.54 8.27 -7.22
N HIS A 114 -3.75 7.72 -6.02
CA HIS A 114 -4.98 7.00 -5.73
C HIS A 114 -6.21 7.91 -5.82
N THR A 115 -6.12 9.13 -5.30
CA THR A 115 -7.24 10.09 -5.36
C THR A 115 -7.52 10.52 -6.79
N MET A 116 -6.48 10.78 -7.60
CA MET A 116 -6.62 11.03 -9.03
C MET A 116 -7.40 9.92 -9.72
N SER A 117 -7.04 8.66 -9.46
CA SER A 117 -7.75 7.53 -10.08
C SER A 117 -9.23 7.49 -9.69
N LEU A 118 -9.56 7.84 -8.43
CA LEU A 118 -10.95 7.91 -7.99
C LEU A 118 -11.72 9.06 -8.64
N ILE A 119 -11.10 10.25 -8.79
CA ILE A 119 -11.72 11.39 -9.47
C ILE A 119 -12.08 11.02 -10.92
N HIS A 120 -11.16 10.35 -11.63
CA HIS A 120 -11.39 9.95 -13.00
C HIS A 120 -12.34 8.77 -13.12
N ASP A 121 -12.27 7.77 -12.23
CA ASP A 121 -13.19 6.63 -12.22
C ASP A 121 -14.66 7.08 -12.01
N ASP A 122 -14.89 8.13 -11.23
CA ASP A 122 -16.23 8.65 -10.93
C ASP A 122 -16.87 9.41 -12.10
N LEU A 123 -16.13 9.80 -13.14
CA LEU A 123 -16.63 10.58 -14.29
C LEU A 123 -17.74 9.85 -15.04
N PRO A 124 -18.67 10.59 -15.69
CA PRO A 124 -19.76 10.00 -16.52
C PRO A 124 -19.27 9.10 -17.65
N ALA A 125 -18.04 9.31 -18.16
CA ALA A 125 -17.42 8.48 -19.20
C ALA A 125 -16.77 7.19 -18.65
N MET A 126 -16.80 6.98 -17.33
CA MET A 126 -16.20 5.87 -16.61
C MET A 126 -17.27 5.13 -15.79
N ASP A 127 -17.15 5.08 -14.47
CA ASP A 127 -18.11 4.38 -13.59
C ASP A 127 -19.40 5.20 -13.35
N ASN A 128 -19.43 6.49 -13.71
CA ASN A 128 -20.56 7.41 -13.54
C ASN A 128 -21.13 7.40 -12.11
N ASP A 129 -20.26 7.68 -11.13
CA ASP A 129 -20.61 7.67 -9.72
C ASP A 129 -20.91 9.07 -9.19
N ASP A 130 -22.14 9.29 -8.66
CA ASP A 130 -22.53 10.56 -8.05
C ASP A 130 -22.01 10.72 -6.62
N PHE A 131 -21.72 9.63 -5.91
CA PHE A 131 -21.33 9.62 -4.50
C PHE A 131 -20.12 8.74 -4.24
N ARG A 132 -19.18 9.24 -3.43
CA ARG A 132 -18.02 8.51 -2.91
C ARG A 132 -17.76 8.86 -1.45
N ARG A 133 -17.59 7.85 -0.60
CA ARG A 133 -17.39 8.03 0.86
C ARG A 133 -18.51 8.90 1.50
N GLY A 134 -19.74 8.76 1.02
CA GLY A 134 -20.92 9.50 1.51
C GLY A 134 -20.95 10.97 1.12
N LYS A 135 -20.10 11.43 0.19
CA LYS A 135 -20.07 12.80 -0.34
C LYS A 135 -20.29 12.78 -1.85
N PRO A 136 -20.85 13.86 -2.43
CA PRO A 136 -20.89 14.02 -3.89
C PRO A 136 -19.49 13.86 -4.50
N THR A 137 -19.41 13.25 -5.70
CA THR A 137 -18.15 13.11 -6.41
C THR A 137 -17.65 14.44 -6.98
N ASN A 138 -16.42 14.49 -7.41
CA ASN A 138 -15.77 15.72 -7.85
C ASN A 138 -16.52 16.37 -9.03
N HIS A 139 -16.86 15.58 -10.05
CA HIS A 139 -17.55 16.07 -11.24
C HIS A 139 -18.97 16.60 -10.94
N VAL A 140 -19.66 16.06 -9.95
CA VAL A 140 -20.98 16.53 -9.53
C VAL A 140 -20.90 17.95 -8.93
N LEU A 141 -19.81 18.28 -8.23
CA LEU A 141 -19.64 19.58 -7.57
C LEU A 141 -19.00 20.63 -8.47
N TYR A 142 -17.99 20.24 -9.26
CA TYR A 142 -17.12 21.17 -9.98
C TYR A 142 -17.30 21.11 -11.50
N GLY A 143 -18.06 20.13 -12.02
CA GLY A 143 -18.18 19.85 -13.45
C GLY A 143 -17.10 18.88 -13.96
N ASP A 144 -17.39 18.25 -15.12
CA ASP A 144 -16.53 17.23 -15.72
C ASP A 144 -15.17 17.79 -16.12
N ASP A 145 -15.13 18.99 -16.66
CA ASP A 145 -13.92 19.68 -17.11
C ASP A 145 -12.95 19.96 -15.95
N VAL A 146 -13.45 20.50 -14.83
CA VAL A 146 -12.64 20.74 -13.64
C VAL A 146 -12.21 19.42 -13.01
N ALA A 147 -13.06 18.39 -12.97
CA ALA A 147 -12.72 17.09 -12.42
C ALA A 147 -11.58 16.40 -13.21
N ILE A 148 -11.63 16.44 -14.55
CA ILE A 148 -10.56 15.93 -15.41
C ILE A 148 -9.25 16.66 -15.11
N LEU A 149 -9.28 17.99 -15.11
CA LEU A 149 -8.07 18.80 -14.86
C LEU A 149 -7.54 18.64 -13.42
N ALA A 150 -8.42 18.46 -12.43
CA ALA A 150 -8.01 18.20 -11.05
C ALA A 150 -7.29 16.86 -10.92
N GLY A 151 -7.73 15.83 -11.64
CA GLY A 151 -7.03 14.55 -11.71
C GLY A 151 -5.66 14.68 -12.36
N ASP A 152 -5.56 15.36 -13.51
CA ASP A 152 -4.29 15.58 -14.22
C ASP A 152 -3.30 16.38 -13.38
N ALA A 153 -3.78 17.46 -12.74
CA ALA A 153 -2.97 18.28 -11.85
C ALA A 153 -2.50 17.49 -10.62
N MET A 154 -3.38 16.65 -10.04
CA MET A 154 -3.04 15.78 -8.91
C MET A 154 -1.91 14.81 -9.27
N LEU A 155 -1.99 14.18 -10.44
CA LEU A 155 -0.96 13.27 -10.93
C LEU A 155 0.38 14.00 -11.10
N SER A 156 0.38 15.15 -11.76
CA SER A 156 1.58 15.96 -11.99
C SER A 156 2.21 16.42 -10.67
N THR A 157 1.37 16.90 -9.74
CA THR A 157 1.79 17.33 -8.40
C THR A 157 2.40 16.19 -7.59
N ALA A 158 1.89 14.96 -7.73
CA ALA A 158 2.45 13.80 -7.02
C ALA A 158 3.93 13.59 -7.37
N PHE A 159 4.29 13.66 -8.65
CA PHE A 159 5.69 13.51 -9.10
C PHE A 159 6.55 14.69 -8.68
N GLU A 160 6.04 15.93 -8.84
CA GLU A 160 6.74 17.13 -8.39
C GLU A 160 7.02 17.05 -6.87
N TYR A 161 6.02 16.65 -6.09
CA TYR A 161 6.12 16.59 -4.63
C TYR A 161 7.22 15.63 -4.17
N VAL A 162 7.31 14.45 -4.76
CA VAL A 162 8.40 13.49 -4.51
C VAL A 162 9.76 14.09 -4.87
N ALA A 163 9.90 14.62 -6.09
CA ALA A 163 11.18 15.15 -6.59
C ALA A 163 11.70 16.30 -5.74
N LYS A 164 10.80 17.18 -5.29
CA LYS A 164 11.15 18.43 -4.60
C LYS A 164 11.35 18.26 -3.09
N ASN A 165 10.57 17.37 -2.47
CA ASN A 165 10.47 17.29 -1.01
C ASN A 165 11.20 16.07 -0.40
N THR A 166 11.62 15.07 -1.18
CA THR A 166 12.41 13.94 -0.65
C THR A 166 13.82 14.43 -0.28
N LYS A 167 14.16 14.38 1.01
CA LYS A 167 15.46 14.83 1.54
C LYS A 167 16.21 13.68 2.18
N GLY A 168 17.54 13.77 2.22
CA GLY A 168 18.38 12.78 2.88
C GLY A 168 18.48 11.42 2.16
N VAL A 169 17.97 11.31 0.92
CA VAL A 169 18.01 10.10 0.08
C VAL A 169 18.87 10.38 -1.14
N PRO A 170 19.74 9.44 -1.58
CA PRO A 170 20.49 9.57 -2.82
C PRO A 170 19.58 9.81 -4.03
N ALA A 171 19.97 10.72 -4.93
CA ALA A 171 19.16 11.13 -6.09
C ALA A 171 18.77 9.93 -6.99
N GLU A 172 19.63 8.95 -7.14
CA GLU A 172 19.39 7.74 -7.93
C GLU A 172 18.20 6.94 -7.39
N ARG A 173 18.02 6.88 -6.06
CA ARG A 173 16.87 6.20 -5.43
C ARG A 173 15.60 7.00 -5.65
N VAL A 174 15.66 8.33 -5.57
CA VAL A 174 14.51 9.20 -5.86
C VAL A 174 14.06 9.03 -7.31
N VAL A 175 15.00 8.98 -8.26
CA VAL A 175 14.71 8.72 -9.67
C VAL A 175 14.09 7.32 -9.85
N THR A 176 14.61 6.29 -9.15
CA THR A 176 14.03 4.95 -9.16
C THR A 176 12.58 4.95 -8.66
N VAL A 177 12.31 5.64 -7.56
CA VAL A 177 10.95 5.80 -7.02
C VAL A 177 10.01 6.47 -8.03
N LEU A 178 10.43 7.57 -8.66
CA LEU A 178 9.64 8.25 -9.69
C LEU A 178 9.36 7.34 -10.89
N ALA A 179 10.35 6.54 -11.33
CA ALA A 179 10.17 5.56 -12.39
C ALA A 179 9.17 4.46 -12.00
N MET A 180 9.23 3.95 -10.77
CA MET A 180 8.28 2.97 -10.24
C MET A 180 6.85 3.52 -10.17
N LEU A 181 6.68 4.77 -9.71
CA LEU A 181 5.39 5.46 -9.71
C LEU A 181 4.85 5.62 -11.13
N GLY A 182 5.70 6.06 -12.08
CA GLY A 182 5.31 6.18 -13.50
C GLY A 182 4.87 4.86 -14.11
N GLN A 183 5.60 3.77 -13.84
CA GLN A 183 5.26 2.44 -14.33
C GLN A 183 3.93 1.95 -13.75
N CYS A 184 3.68 2.15 -12.44
CA CYS A 184 2.46 1.66 -11.81
C CYS A 184 1.19 2.41 -12.24
N VAL A 185 1.30 3.65 -12.70
CA VAL A 185 0.17 4.45 -13.21
C VAL A 185 -0.04 4.27 -14.71
N GLY A 186 1.03 4.02 -15.44
CA GLY A 186 1.08 4.00 -16.90
C GLY A 186 0.34 2.83 -17.57
N PRO A 187 0.62 2.59 -18.87
CA PRO A 187 -0.10 1.61 -19.69
C PRO A 187 0.06 0.16 -19.23
N VAL A 188 1.15 -0.16 -18.53
CA VAL A 188 1.37 -1.48 -17.91
C VAL A 188 1.00 -1.51 -16.42
N GLY A 189 0.23 -0.54 -15.96
CA GLY A 189 -0.23 -0.38 -14.59
C GLY A 189 -1.70 0.01 -14.56
N LEU A 190 -2.05 0.97 -13.69
CA LEU A 190 -3.42 1.38 -13.40
C LEU A 190 -4.21 1.76 -14.66
N ALA A 191 -3.65 2.60 -15.55
CA ALA A 191 -4.35 3.03 -16.76
C ALA A 191 -4.66 1.86 -17.69
N GLY A 192 -3.71 0.94 -17.92
CA GLY A 192 -3.97 -0.27 -18.71
C GLY A 192 -4.98 -1.20 -18.06
N GLY A 193 -4.92 -1.36 -16.73
CA GLY A 193 -5.89 -2.11 -15.95
C GLY A 193 -7.30 -1.56 -16.10
N GLN A 194 -7.45 -0.24 -16.00
CA GLN A 194 -8.73 0.45 -16.16
C GLN A 194 -9.31 0.30 -17.59
N VAL A 195 -8.47 0.45 -18.61
CA VAL A 195 -8.91 0.24 -20.01
C VAL A 195 -9.45 -1.16 -20.22
N LEU A 196 -8.78 -2.19 -19.69
CA LEU A 196 -9.23 -3.56 -19.85
C LEU A 196 -10.48 -3.85 -19.02
N ASP A 197 -10.60 -3.27 -17.82
CA ASP A 197 -11.78 -3.36 -16.97
C ASP A 197 -13.03 -2.85 -17.70
N LEU A 198 -13.01 -1.60 -18.16
CA LEU A 198 -14.10 -1.00 -18.94
C LEU A 198 -14.44 -1.79 -20.22
N LYS A 199 -13.42 -2.29 -20.94
CA LYS A 199 -13.62 -3.11 -22.12
C LYS A 199 -14.21 -4.48 -21.82
N SER A 200 -14.15 -4.94 -20.60
CA SER A 200 -14.66 -6.24 -20.16
C SER A 200 -16.10 -6.18 -19.64
N GLU A 201 -16.64 -4.99 -19.41
CA GLU A 201 -18.03 -4.80 -19.00
C GLU A 201 -19.02 -5.34 -20.06
N GLY A 202 -20.05 -6.01 -19.62
CA GLY A 202 -21.09 -6.59 -20.48
C GLY A 202 -20.63 -7.74 -21.37
N LYS A 203 -19.38 -8.23 -21.27
CA LYS A 203 -18.89 -9.33 -22.07
C LYS A 203 -18.99 -10.67 -21.35
N SER A 204 -19.39 -11.70 -22.09
CA SER A 204 -19.55 -13.08 -21.58
C SER A 204 -18.30 -13.96 -21.78
N ASP A 205 -17.37 -13.50 -22.61
CA ASP A 205 -16.15 -14.26 -23.00
C ASP A 205 -14.89 -13.87 -22.20
N VAL A 206 -15.05 -13.05 -21.15
CA VAL A 206 -13.95 -12.65 -20.26
C VAL A 206 -13.64 -13.78 -19.29
N GLY A 207 -12.42 -14.31 -19.37
CA GLY A 207 -11.96 -15.39 -18.49
C GLY A 207 -11.23 -14.90 -17.25
N LEU A 208 -10.89 -15.88 -16.38
CA LEU A 208 -10.17 -15.62 -15.12
C LEU A 208 -8.79 -15.01 -15.34
N ASP A 209 -8.10 -15.31 -16.44
CA ASP A 209 -6.80 -14.74 -16.77
C ASP A 209 -6.89 -13.23 -17.00
N THR A 210 -7.94 -12.79 -17.71
CA THR A 210 -8.22 -11.38 -17.94
C THR A 210 -8.57 -10.67 -16.62
N LEU A 211 -9.41 -11.27 -15.79
CA LEU A 211 -9.76 -10.74 -14.48
C LEU A 211 -8.52 -10.61 -13.58
N ALA A 212 -7.69 -11.64 -13.52
CA ALA A 212 -6.45 -11.61 -12.75
C ALA A 212 -5.49 -10.51 -13.25
N TRP A 213 -5.43 -10.29 -14.58
CA TRP A 213 -4.64 -9.22 -15.17
C TRP A 213 -5.17 -7.84 -14.74
N ILE A 214 -6.49 -7.63 -14.81
CA ILE A 214 -7.14 -6.37 -14.34
C ILE A 214 -6.78 -6.11 -12.88
N HIS A 215 -6.99 -7.07 -11.99
CA HIS A 215 -6.72 -6.92 -10.56
C HIS A 215 -5.24 -6.65 -10.25
N THR A 216 -4.34 -7.30 -10.99
CA THR A 216 -2.89 -7.09 -10.84
C THR A 216 -2.49 -5.67 -11.23
N HIS A 217 -3.06 -5.11 -12.29
CA HIS A 217 -2.62 -3.85 -12.87
C HIS A 217 -3.45 -2.66 -12.36
N LYS A 218 -4.78 -2.78 -12.30
CA LYS A 218 -5.65 -1.69 -11.80
C LYS A 218 -5.45 -1.46 -10.29
N THR A 219 -5.35 -2.53 -9.48
CA THR A 219 -5.36 -2.41 -8.02
C THR A 219 -4.02 -2.75 -7.37
N ALA A 220 -3.46 -3.94 -7.65
CA ALA A 220 -2.27 -4.41 -6.96
C ALA A 220 -1.00 -3.63 -7.35
N ALA A 221 -0.95 -3.04 -8.55
CA ALA A 221 0.20 -2.25 -9.00
C ALA A 221 0.54 -1.09 -8.06
N LEU A 222 -0.46 -0.33 -7.59
CA LEU A 222 -0.24 0.79 -6.69
C LEU A 222 0.08 0.35 -5.25
N LEU A 223 -0.44 -0.79 -4.80
CA LEU A 223 -0.04 -1.40 -3.52
C LEU A 223 1.40 -1.91 -3.58
N LYS A 224 1.79 -2.51 -4.72
CA LYS A 224 3.17 -2.94 -4.98
C LYS A 224 4.12 -1.73 -4.96
N ALA A 225 3.77 -0.66 -5.66
CA ALA A 225 4.54 0.58 -5.65
C ALA A 225 4.68 1.14 -4.23
N ALA A 226 3.63 1.10 -3.40
CA ALA A 226 3.68 1.61 -2.03
C ALA A 226 4.74 0.91 -1.17
N VAL A 227 4.77 -0.42 -1.17
CA VAL A 227 5.75 -1.18 -0.37
C VAL A 227 7.16 -1.07 -0.97
N ALA A 228 7.28 -1.23 -2.28
CA ALA A 228 8.58 -1.25 -2.95
C ALA A 228 9.29 0.12 -2.89
N THR A 229 8.56 1.23 -3.07
CA THR A 229 9.15 2.58 -2.98
C THR A 229 9.62 2.91 -1.56
N GLY A 230 8.88 2.49 -0.52
CA GLY A 230 9.32 2.62 0.86
C GLY A 230 10.63 1.88 1.14
N ALA A 231 10.77 0.65 0.62
CA ALA A 231 11.98 -0.15 0.72
C ALA A 231 13.16 0.50 -0.02
N VAL A 232 12.96 0.99 -1.26
CA VAL A 232 13.99 1.69 -2.06
C VAL A 232 14.49 2.93 -1.34
N LEU A 233 13.59 3.77 -0.80
CA LEU A 233 13.97 4.98 -0.07
C LEU A 233 14.82 4.67 1.16
N ALA A 234 14.50 3.59 1.86
CA ALA A 234 15.25 3.14 3.04
C ALA A 234 16.56 2.41 2.71
N GLY A 235 16.83 2.14 1.43
CA GLY A 235 18.10 1.55 1.01
C GLY A 235 18.13 0.04 0.96
N ALA A 236 16.99 -0.60 0.83
CA ALA A 236 16.92 -2.03 0.56
C ALA A 236 17.67 -2.41 -0.71
N THR A 237 18.22 -3.62 -0.74
CA THR A 237 18.82 -4.21 -1.94
C THR A 237 17.75 -4.62 -2.94
N ASP A 238 18.11 -4.81 -4.21
CA ASP A 238 17.18 -5.26 -5.26
C ASP A 238 16.48 -6.58 -4.89
N ALA A 239 17.18 -7.50 -4.24
CA ALA A 239 16.62 -8.77 -3.78
C ALA A 239 15.58 -8.58 -2.65
N GLU A 240 15.79 -7.63 -1.77
CA GLU A 240 14.84 -7.28 -0.70
C GLU A 240 13.64 -6.52 -1.26
N VAL A 241 13.85 -5.61 -2.23
CA VAL A 241 12.76 -4.93 -2.96
C VAL A 241 11.90 -5.95 -3.69
N ALA A 242 12.49 -6.96 -4.34
CA ALA A 242 11.74 -8.04 -5.00
C ALA A 242 10.84 -8.83 -4.02
N LYS A 243 11.30 -9.10 -2.79
CA LYS A 243 10.46 -9.72 -1.74
C LYS A 243 9.30 -8.82 -1.32
N CYS A 244 9.56 -7.52 -1.20
CA CYS A 244 8.53 -6.51 -0.93
C CYS A 244 7.49 -6.43 -2.04
N GLU A 245 7.90 -6.49 -3.30
CA GLU A 245 7.00 -6.51 -4.45
C GLU A 245 6.14 -7.78 -4.47
N GLU A 246 6.72 -8.94 -4.19
CA GLU A 246 5.98 -10.20 -4.10
C GLU A 246 4.95 -10.18 -2.97
N TYR A 247 5.35 -9.72 -1.77
CA TYR A 247 4.43 -9.50 -0.65
C TYR A 247 3.26 -8.61 -1.07
N ALA A 248 3.55 -7.44 -1.66
CA ALA A 248 2.54 -6.45 -2.00
C ALA A 248 1.58 -6.92 -3.10
N LEU A 249 2.08 -7.69 -4.08
CA LEU A 249 1.24 -8.31 -5.09
C LEU A 249 0.22 -9.28 -4.47
N LYS A 250 0.66 -10.11 -3.53
CA LYS A 250 -0.21 -11.09 -2.83
C LYS A 250 -1.30 -10.40 -2.01
N ILE A 251 -0.95 -9.36 -1.25
CA ILE A 251 -1.95 -8.60 -0.49
C ILE A 251 -2.90 -7.81 -1.40
N GLY A 252 -2.43 -7.32 -2.55
CA GLY A 252 -3.25 -6.62 -3.53
C GLY A 252 -4.31 -7.53 -4.16
N LEU A 253 -3.94 -8.76 -4.51
CA LEU A 253 -4.87 -9.77 -4.99
C LEU A 253 -5.86 -10.20 -3.89
N ALA A 254 -5.38 -10.41 -2.66
CA ALA A 254 -6.24 -10.71 -1.52
C ALA A 254 -7.27 -9.61 -1.25
N PHE A 255 -6.83 -8.35 -1.38
CA PHE A 255 -7.69 -7.18 -1.26
C PHE A 255 -8.83 -7.20 -2.29
N GLN A 256 -8.52 -7.47 -3.56
CA GLN A 256 -9.51 -7.43 -4.63
C GLN A 256 -10.51 -8.59 -4.51
N VAL A 257 -10.03 -9.79 -4.19
CA VAL A 257 -10.94 -10.92 -3.93
C VAL A 257 -11.89 -10.64 -2.79
N ALA A 258 -11.39 -10.00 -1.71
CA ALA A 258 -12.24 -9.61 -0.58
C ALA A 258 -13.26 -8.53 -0.99
N ASP A 259 -12.86 -7.57 -1.83
CA ASP A 259 -13.74 -6.52 -2.36
C ASP A 259 -14.87 -7.11 -3.21
N ASP A 260 -14.56 -7.96 -4.18
CA ASP A 260 -15.56 -8.60 -5.05
C ASP A 260 -16.59 -9.42 -4.26
N ILE A 261 -16.16 -10.07 -3.16
CA ILE A 261 -17.07 -10.81 -2.27
C ILE A 261 -17.93 -9.85 -1.46
N LEU A 262 -17.35 -8.76 -0.93
CA LEU A 262 -18.07 -7.78 -0.14
C LEU A 262 -19.12 -7.04 -0.97
N ASP A 263 -18.85 -6.72 -2.23
CA ASP A 263 -19.82 -6.05 -3.11
C ASP A 263 -21.13 -6.84 -3.27
N VAL A 264 -21.05 -8.17 -3.25
CA VAL A 264 -22.21 -9.08 -3.38
C VAL A 264 -22.85 -9.42 -2.03
N THR A 265 -22.13 -9.31 -0.91
CA THR A 265 -22.59 -9.82 0.40
C THR A 265 -22.88 -8.77 1.44
N ALA A 266 -22.38 -7.53 1.29
CA ALA A 266 -22.54 -6.46 2.26
C ALA A 266 -23.66 -5.47 1.82
N SER A 267 -24.22 -4.72 2.79
CA SER A 267 -25.19 -3.66 2.50
C SER A 267 -24.51 -2.35 2.04
N THR A 268 -25.29 -1.45 1.43
CA THR A 268 -24.81 -0.12 1.03
C THR A 268 -24.30 0.68 2.22
N GLU A 269 -24.94 0.56 3.39
CA GLU A 269 -24.50 1.24 4.61
C GLU A 269 -23.17 0.67 5.11
N GLU A 270 -22.95 -0.66 5.00
CA GLU A 270 -21.69 -1.30 5.38
C GLU A 270 -20.55 -0.97 4.43
N LEU A 271 -20.82 -0.82 3.13
CA LEU A 271 -19.80 -0.51 2.11
C LEU A 271 -19.44 0.97 2.03
N GLY A 272 -20.34 1.86 2.44
CA GLY A 272 -20.17 3.31 2.24
C GLY A 272 -20.19 3.76 0.77
N LYS A 273 -20.57 2.86 -0.14
CA LYS A 273 -20.87 3.06 -1.57
C LYS A 273 -22.08 2.21 -1.94
N THR A 274 -22.70 2.45 -3.09
CA THR A 274 -23.82 1.63 -3.56
C THR A 274 -23.38 0.17 -3.70
N ALA A 275 -24.06 -0.75 -2.98
CA ALA A 275 -23.83 -2.19 -3.07
C ALA A 275 -24.41 -2.74 -4.37
N GLY A 276 -23.77 -3.79 -4.93
CA GLY A 276 -24.27 -4.47 -6.14
C GLY A 276 -24.03 -3.71 -7.44
N LYS A 277 -23.26 -2.60 -7.44
CA LYS A 277 -22.93 -1.86 -8.67
C LYS A 277 -22.21 -2.72 -9.70
N ASP A 278 -21.35 -3.64 -9.26
CA ASP A 278 -20.66 -4.55 -10.17
C ASP A 278 -21.64 -5.47 -10.90
N LEU A 279 -22.77 -5.81 -10.30
CA LEU A 279 -23.87 -6.55 -10.94
C LEU A 279 -24.65 -5.68 -11.93
N ASP A 280 -24.97 -4.43 -11.56
CA ASP A 280 -25.73 -3.50 -12.40
C ASP A 280 -24.91 -3.09 -13.64
N ALA A 281 -23.62 -2.86 -13.50
CA ALA A 281 -22.69 -2.56 -14.59
C ALA A 281 -22.25 -3.81 -15.37
N ASP A 282 -22.74 -4.98 -15.01
CA ASP A 282 -22.34 -6.28 -15.58
C ASP A 282 -20.81 -6.47 -15.61
N LYS A 283 -20.12 -5.99 -14.54
CA LYS A 283 -18.66 -6.09 -14.39
C LYS A 283 -18.21 -7.55 -14.29
N THR A 284 -17.03 -7.80 -14.78
CA THR A 284 -16.39 -9.11 -14.63
C THR A 284 -15.78 -9.20 -13.23
N THR A 285 -16.38 -10.03 -12.36
CA THR A 285 -15.94 -10.29 -10.98
C THR A 285 -15.79 -11.78 -10.74
N TYR A 286 -15.09 -12.16 -9.67
CA TYR A 286 -15.00 -13.57 -9.27
C TYR A 286 -16.39 -14.19 -9.04
N PRO A 287 -17.34 -13.55 -8.31
CA PRO A 287 -18.71 -14.07 -8.18
C PRO A 287 -19.44 -14.28 -9.50
N LYS A 288 -19.27 -13.40 -10.50
CA LYS A 288 -19.88 -13.54 -11.82
C LYS A 288 -19.31 -14.71 -12.60
N LEU A 289 -17.99 -14.88 -12.62
CA LEU A 289 -17.32 -15.91 -13.43
C LEU A 289 -17.49 -17.32 -12.86
N MET A 290 -17.64 -17.48 -11.55
CA MET A 290 -17.57 -18.78 -10.87
C MET A 290 -18.79 -19.08 -10.03
N GLY A 291 -19.70 -18.13 -9.81
CA GLY A 291 -20.73 -18.19 -8.78
C GLY A 291 -20.17 -17.87 -7.39
N LEU A 292 -21.02 -17.35 -6.50
CA LEU A 292 -20.61 -16.87 -5.19
C LEU A 292 -19.91 -17.95 -4.34
N ASP A 293 -20.41 -19.19 -4.35
CA ASP A 293 -19.83 -20.29 -3.57
C ASP A 293 -18.45 -20.71 -4.12
N LYS A 294 -18.32 -20.81 -5.43
CA LYS A 294 -17.02 -21.06 -6.07
C LYS A 294 -16.07 -19.87 -5.97
N SER A 295 -16.57 -18.63 -5.95
CA SER A 295 -15.72 -17.45 -5.71
C SER A 295 -15.19 -17.42 -4.29
N LYS A 296 -16.01 -17.84 -3.34
CA LYS A 296 -15.55 -18.14 -1.99
C LYS A 296 -14.53 -19.29 -1.99
N GLU A 297 -14.63 -20.27 -2.89
CA GLU A 297 -13.66 -21.36 -3.08
C GLU A 297 -12.44 -20.92 -3.89
N TYR A 298 -12.62 -20.12 -4.94
CA TYR A 298 -11.53 -19.60 -5.79
C TYR A 298 -10.72 -18.53 -5.10
N ALA A 299 -11.32 -17.73 -4.26
CA ALA A 299 -10.57 -17.09 -3.21
C ALA A 299 -9.56 -18.08 -2.56
N ALA A 300 -9.75 -19.37 -2.65
CA ALA A 300 -8.79 -20.41 -2.26
C ALA A 300 -7.80 -20.87 -3.38
N ALA A 301 -8.05 -20.70 -4.66
CA ALA A 301 -7.24 -21.28 -5.77
C ALA A 301 -6.36 -20.25 -6.53
N ALA A 302 -6.64 -18.94 -6.50
CA ALA A 302 -5.84 -17.90 -7.17
C ALA A 302 -4.39 -17.79 -6.62
N ALA A 303 -4.08 -18.40 -5.44
CA ALA A 303 -2.70 -18.62 -4.98
C ALA A 303 -1.88 -19.47 -5.98
N GLN A 304 -2.54 -20.42 -6.61
CA GLN A 304 -1.89 -21.26 -7.60
C GLN A 304 -1.61 -20.47 -8.88
N PHE A 305 -2.47 -19.50 -9.21
CA PHE A 305 -2.33 -18.64 -10.40
C PHE A 305 -1.32 -17.51 -10.20
N ALA A 306 -1.27 -16.88 -9.04
CA ALA A 306 -0.18 -15.96 -8.68
C ALA A 306 1.18 -16.66 -8.71
N ARG A 307 1.23 -17.95 -8.30
CA ARG A 307 2.39 -18.84 -8.53
C ARG A 307 2.67 -19.06 -10.02
N ALA A 308 1.65 -19.11 -10.89
CA ALA A 308 1.84 -19.28 -12.33
C ALA A 308 2.38 -18.02 -12.99
N ILE A 309 1.90 -16.81 -12.63
CA ILE A 309 2.44 -15.55 -13.13
C ILE A 309 3.90 -15.35 -12.67
N LEU A 310 4.24 -15.73 -11.45
CA LEU A 310 5.62 -15.70 -10.95
C LEU A 310 6.48 -16.83 -11.53
N ARG A 311 5.89 -17.99 -11.93
CA ARG A 311 6.56 -19.13 -12.55
C ARG A 311 6.80 -19.00 -14.05
N THR A 312 6.15 -18.06 -14.76
CA THR A 312 6.51 -17.73 -16.15
C THR A 312 7.92 -17.14 -16.27
N ARG A 313 8.59 -16.88 -15.15
CA ARG A 313 10.06 -16.69 -15.11
C ARG A 313 10.87 -17.93 -14.71
N ALA A 314 10.22 -19.03 -14.29
CA ALA A 314 10.89 -20.32 -14.02
C ALA A 314 9.87 -21.48 -14.05
N GLN A 315 10.02 -22.33 -15.03
CA GLN A 315 9.41 -23.63 -15.35
C GLN A 315 8.42 -24.32 -14.39
N ILE A 316 7.35 -24.81 -14.99
CA ILE A 316 6.14 -25.56 -14.62
C ILE A 316 6.43 -26.94 -14.02
N SER A 317 5.66 -27.36 -12.97
CA SER A 317 5.02 -28.69 -12.89
C SER A 317 4.00 -28.85 -11.76
N ASP A 318 2.85 -29.35 -12.14
CA ASP A 318 1.74 -30.11 -11.51
C ASP A 318 1.38 -30.07 -10.02
N GLY A 319 0.06 -29.95 -9.78
CA GLY A 319 -0.66 -30.54 -8.65
C GLY A 319 -1.71 -29.68 -7.94
N ALA A 320 -2.97 -29.72 -8.42
CA ALA A 320 -4.11 -29.09 -7.75
C ALA A 320 -4.85 -30.09 -6.84
N ARG A 321 -5.22 -29.69 -5.62
CA ARG A 321 -6.34 -30.23 -4.85
C ARG A 321 -6.97 -29.21 -3.91
N SER A 322 -8.29 -29.26 -3.79
CA SER A 322 -9.31 -28.41 -3.21
C SER A 322 -9.20 -28.14 -1.71
N HIS A 323 -9.55 -26.90 -1.28
CA HIS A 323 -9.81 -26.52 0.11
C HIS A 323 -10.95 -25.49 0.21
N PRO A 324 -11.70 -25.41 1.35
CA PRO A 324 -12.93 -24.62 1.50
C PRO A 324 -12.72 -23.09 1.68
N PRO A 325 -13.79 -22.28 1.46
CA PRO A 325 -13.77 -20.84 1.29
C PRO A 325 -13.32 -20.07 2.55
N GLY A 326 -12.89 -18.84 2.43
CA GLY A 326 -12.32 -18.04 3.52
C GLY A 326 -10.86 -18.39 3.89
N ARG A 327 -10.32 -19.49 3.38
CA ARG A 327 -8.92 -19.88 3.59
C ARG A 327 -7.95 -19.14 2.67
N TYR A 328 -8.41 -18.68 1.51
CA TYR A 328 -7.49 -18.21 0.46
C TYR A 328 -7.04 -16.75 0.63
N ALA A 329 -7.93 -15.80 0.92
CA ALA A 329 -7.46 -14.49 1.32
C ALA A 329 -6.52 -14.61 2.54
N LYS A 330 -6.83 -15.53 3.46
CA LYS A 330 -5.93 -15.90 4.57
C LYS A 330 -4.64 -16.56 4.10
N GLN A 331 -4.68 -17.40 3.07
CA GLN A 331 -3.48 -18.06 2.51
C GLN A 331 -2.59 -17.07 1.76
N LEU A 332 -3.16 -16.16 0.95
CA LEU A 332 -2.39 -15.07 0.31
C LEU A 332 -1.69 -14.21 1.35
N VAL A 333 -2.38 -13.88 2.45
CA VAL A 333 -1.77 -13.14 3.56
C VAL A 333 -0.69 -13.97 4.25
N THR A 334 -0.89 -15.28 4.43
CA THR A 334 0.16 -16.17 4.98
C THR A 334 1.37 -16.20 4.07
N GLU A 335 1.17 -16.43 2.78
CA GLU A 335 2.27 -16.46 1.80
C GLU A 335 2.95 -15.08 1.64
N ALA A 336 2.19 -13.98 1.76
CA ALA A 336 2.76 -12.63 1.79
C ALA A 336 3.70 -12.47 2.99
N LYS A 337 3.25 -12.90 4.18
CA LYS A 337 4.09 -12.86 5.39
C LYS A 337 5.33 -13.73 5.27
N GLU A 338 5.24 -14.89 4.59
CA GLU A 338 6.39 -15.75 4.31
C GLU A 338 7.46 -15.03 3.46
N CYS A 339 7.06 -14.16 2.52
CA CYS A 339 8.01 -13.33 1.75
C CYS A 339 8.84 -12.42 2.65
N LEU A 340 8.31 -12.04 3.80
CA LEU A 340 8.94 -11.13 4.75
C LEU A 340 9.54 -11.85 5.98
N ALA A 341 9.54 -13.18 6.02
CA ALA A 341 9.99 -13.96 7.19
C ALA A 341 11.43 -13.64 7.61
N ASP A 342 12.32 -13.37 6.68
CA ASP A 342 13.73 -13.03 6.95
C ASP A 342 13.89 -11.70 7.71
N PHE A 343 12.88 -10.84 7.73
CA PHE A 343 12.93 -9.54 8.42
C PHE A 343 12.46 -9.61 9.88
N GLY A 344 11.90 -10.76 10.33
CA GLY A 344 11.48 -10.99 11.71
C GLY A 344 10.51 -9.92 12.23
N ASP A 345 10.72 -9.44 13.46
CA ASP A 345 9.85 -8.46 14.11
C ASP A 345 9.75 -7.12 13.37
N ARG A 346 10.71 -6.78 12.54
CA ARG A 346 10.69 -5.56 11.72
C ARG A 346 9.54 -5.58 10.69
N ALA A 347 9.11 -6.76 10.27
CA ALA A 347 7.96 -6.93 9.37
C ALA A 347 6.59 -6.87 10.08
N ALA A 348 6.54 -6.72 11.41
CA ALA A 348 5.28 -6.73 12.17
C ALA A 348 4.25 -5.71 11.65
N PRO A 349 4.59 -4.45 11.30
CA PRO A 349 3.64 -3.51 10.72
C PRO A 349 3.05 -3.99 9.40
N LEU A 350 3.87 -4.45 8.45
CA LEU A 350 3.40 -5.00 7.17
C LEU A 350 2.53 -6.24 7.37
N ASN A 351 2.95 -7.16 8.24
CA ASN A 351 2.18 -8.34 8.57
C ASN A 351 0.80 -8.02 9.19
N GLY A 352 0.75 -7.00 10.05
CA GLY A 352 -0.50 -6.50 10.63
C GLY A 352 -1.42 -5.86 9.57
N LEU A 353 -0.86 -5.04 8.67
CA LEU A 353 -1.61 -4.44 7.56
C LEU A 353 -2.16 -5.49 6.59
N ALA A 354 -1.42 -6.58 6.35
CA ALA A 354 -1.91 -7.71 5.55
C ALA A 354 -3.12 -8.39 6.19
N ASP A 355 -3.11 -8.63 7.51
CA ASP A 355 -4.26 -9.16 8.25
C ASP A 355 -5.46 -8.21 8.18
N TYR A 356 -5.22 -6.91 8.36
CA TYR A 356 -6.27 -5.88 8.29
C TYR A 356 -6.99 -5.88 6.95
N ILE A 357 -6.25 -6.02 5.85
CA ILE A 357 -6.81 -6.01 4.48
C ILE A 357 -7.90 -7.07 4.29
N ILE A 358 -7.76 -8.24 4.87
CA ILE A 358 -8.72 -9.34 4.73
C ILE A 358 -9.78 -9.40 5.83
N GLN A 359 -9.56 -8.71 6.95
CA GLN A 359 -10.49 -8.70 8.09
C GLN A 359 -11.47 -7.53 8.05
N ARG A 360 -11.26 -6.57 7.17
CA ARG A 360 -12.13 -5.39 7.03
C ARG A 360 -13.55 -5.80 6.65
N LYS A 361 -14.53 -5.14 7.23
CA LYS A 361 -15.95 -5.30 6.92
C LYS A 361 -16.47 -4.21 5.98
N ASN A 362 -15.65 -3.20 5.73
CA ASN A 362 -15.93 -2.05 4.87
C ASN A 362 -14.62 -1.36 4.45
#